data_54a20cdace50a301f435a08b42cdda40
#
_entry.id   54a20cdace50a301f435a08b42cdda40
#
_cell.length_a   1.000
_cell.length_b   1.000
_cell.length_c   1.000
_cell.angle_alpha   90.00
_cell.angle_beta   90.00
_cell.angle_gamma   90.00
#
_symmetry.space_group_name_H-M   'P 1'
#
loop_
_entity.id
_entity.type
_entity.pdbx_description
1 polymer ?
#
loop_
_entity_poly.entity_id
_entity_poly.type
_entity_poly.pdbx_seq_one_letter_code
_entity_poly.pdbx_strand_id
1 'polypeptide(L)'
;MAITARTNGVTTAEAYAAGYKGLRDFTENSYLFAAGDWRQDRFSGYDKQMTEAIGYGRRLVDSARQALSVEGGIGAKQSTLINGTDLDEGIVRGGLDYVLHISESSQFNQKFLIEQGDDNRYSESNSALKAKLVGNLALVLSYVIKNNSDVPVGIAKTDRFTAISIEYGF
;
A
#
# COMPACT_ATOMS: atom_id res chain seq x y z
N MET A 1 -9.68 3.56 1.81
CA MET A 1 -9.33 4.88 1.23
C MET A 1 -10.26 5.15 0.07
N ALA A 2 -10.76 6.37 -0.09
CA ALA A 2 -11.57 6.75 -1.24
C ALA A 2 -10.98 8.02 -1.85
N ILE A 3 -10.84 8.06 -3.16
CA ILE A 3 -10.37 9.23 -3.92
C ILE A 3 -11.42 9.52 -4.99
N THR A 4 -11.87 10.76 -5.06
CA THR A 4 -12.76 11.23 -6.14
C THR A 4 -12.24 12.59 -6.61
N ALA A 5 -11.98 12.73 -7.91
CA ALA A 5 -11.64 14.00 -8.53
C ALA A 5 -12.64 14.33 -9.63
N ARG A 6 -12.98 15.63 -9.77
CA ARG A 6 -13.88 16.13 -10.82
C ARG A 6 -13.25 17.35 -11.50
N THR A 7 -13.36 17.37 -12.83
CA THR A 7 -12.93 18.50 -13.65
C THR A 7 -14.09 18.90 -14.54
N ASN A 8 -14.53 20.18 -14.47
CA ASN A 8 -15.66 20.72 -15.24
C ASN A 8 -16.97 19.90 -15.10
N GLY A 9 -17.25 19.38 -13.89
CA GLY A 9 -18.45 18.58 -13.62
C GLY A 9 -18.37 17.11 -14.05
N VAL A 10 -17.29 16.70 -14.70
CA VAL A 10 -17.03 15.32 -15.10
C VAL A 10 -16.10 14.66 -14.06
N THR A 11 -16.45 13.45 -13.61
CA THR A 11 -15.58 12.67 -12.72
C THR A 11 -14.36 12.21 -13.50
N THR A 12 -13.17 12.63 -13.08
CA THR A 12 -11.90 12.34 -13.75
C THR A 12 -11.03 11.31 -12.99
N ALA A 13 -11.36 11.05 -11.72
CA ALA A 13 -10.79 9.95 -10.95
C ALA A 13 -11.80 9.47 -9.90
N GLU A 14 -11.96 8.17 -9.77
CA GLU A 14 -12.79 7.53 -8.76
C GLU A 14 -12.12 6.21 -8.38
N ALA A 15 -11.54 6.17 -7.19
CA ALA A 15 -10.84 4.99 -6.68
C ALA A 15 -11.24 4.70 -5.23
N TYR A 16 -11.52 3.44 -4.96
CA TYR A 16 -11.81 2.91 -3.64
C TYR A 16 -10.82 1.81 -3.31
N ALA A 17 -10.37 1.76 -2.06
CA ALA A 17 -9.52 0.69 -1.56
C ALA A 17 -9.86 0.37 -0.11
N ALA A 18 -9.93 -0.91 0.19
CA ALA A 18 -10.05 -1.45 1.53
C ALA A 18 -9.08 -2.61 1.69
N GLY A 19 -8.51 -2.77 2.87
CA GLY A 19 -7.59 -3.87 3.13
C GLY A 19 -7.58 -4.24 4.61
N TYR A 20 -7.20 -5.46 4.89
CA TYR A 20 -6.96 -5.96 6.23
C TYR A 20 -5.63 -6.72 6.27
N LYS A 21 -5.02 -6.77 7.44
CA LYS A 21 -3.83 -7.57 7.70
C LYS A 21 -3.87 -8.08 9.14
N GLY A 22 -3.86 -9.38 9.28
CA GLY A 22 -3.72 -10.08 10.54
C GLY A 22 -2.29 -10.56 10.73
N LEU A 23 -1.78 -10.49 11.96
CA LEU A 23 -0.44 -10.94 12.33
C LEU A 23 -0.55 -11.94 13.48
N ARG A 24 0.28 -12.97 13.45
CA ARG A 24 0.45 -13.91 14.56
C ARG A 24 1.94 -14.11 14.83
N ASP A 25 2.40 -13.56 15.94
CA ASP A 25 3.75 -13.75 16.42
C ASP A 25 3.96 -15.19 16.92
N PHE A 26 5.09 -15.78 16.58
CA PHE A 26 5.54 -17.07 17.12
C PHE A 26 6.92 -17.00 17.75
N THR A 27 7.67 -15.92 17.51
CA THR A 27 8.83 -15.49 18.27
C THR A 27 8.80 -13.97 18.44
N GLU A 28 9.68 -13.41 19.27
CA GLU A 28 9.81 -11.95 19.44
C GLU A 28 10.06 -11.22 18.11
N ASN A 29 10.79 -11.85 17.18
CA ASN A 29 11.20 -11.24 15.92
C ASN A 29 10.53 -11.82 14.68
N SER A 30 9.66 -12.81 14.82
CA SER A 30 9.10 -13.54 13.68
C SER A 30 7.59 -13.73 13.80
N TYR A 31 6.89 -13.54 12.70
CA TYR A 31 5.44 -13.66 12.65
C TYR A 31 4.96 -14.24 11.32
N LEU A 32 3.78 -14.82 11.35
CA LEU A 32 3.00 -15.10 10.15
C LEU A 32 2.04 -13.94 9.90
N PHE A 33 1.74 -13.68 8.64
CA PHE A 33 0.70 -12.74 8.27
C PHE A 33 -0.32 -13.35 7.31
N ALA A 34 -1.54 -12.82 7.38
CA ALA A 34 -2.57 -12.98 6.36
C ALA A 34 -3.06 -11.57 6.00
N ALA A 35 -3.14 -11.28 4.73
CA ALA A 35 -3.56 -9.97 4.22
C ALA A 35 -4.59 -10.14 3.11
N GLY A 36 -5.54 -9.21 3.04
CA GLY A 36 -6.47 -9.07 1.95
C GLY A 36 -6.60 -7.61 1.56
N ASP A 37 -6.50 -7.34 0.27
CA ASP A 37 -6.59 -6.00 -0.32
C ASP A 37 -7.66 -6.00 -1.41
N TRP A 38 -8.64 -5.12 -1.32
CA TRP A 38 -9.64 -4.87 -2.34
C TRP A 38 -9.46 -3.47 -2.90
N ARG A 39 -9.47 -3.36 -4.23
CA ARG A 39 -9.32 -2.10 -4.96
C ARG A 39 -10.35 -2.04 -6.08
N GLN A 40 -10.89 -0.87 -6.28
CA GLN A 40 -11.73 -0.52 -7.42
C GLN A 40 -11.23 0.81 -7.96
N ASP A 41 -10.87 0.86 -9.25
CA ASP A 41 -10.39 2.07 -9.90
C ASP A 41 -10.81 2.05 -11.37
N ARG A 42 -11.87 2.80 -11.68
CA ARG A 42 -12.46 2.86 -13.01
C ARG A 42 -11.56 3.47 -14.09
N PHE A 43 -10.43 4.06 -13.69
CA PHE A 43 -9.50 4.74 -14.60
C PHE A 43 -8.17 3.99 -14.77
N SER A 44 -7.94 2.92 -14.02
CA SER A 44 -6.72 2.11 -14.09
C SER A 44 -6.74 0.96 -15.10
N GLY A 45 -7.87 0.79 -15.81
CA GLY A 45 -8.06 -0.35 -16.73
C GLY A 45 -8.67 -1.59 -16.06
N TYR A 46 -8.77 -1.60 -14.73
CA TYR A 46 -9.40 -2.65 -13.93
C TYR A 46 -10.66 -2.12 -13.24
N ASP A 47 -11.79 -2.82 -13.38
CA ASP A 47 -13.03 -2.46 -12.66
C ASP A 47 -12.85 -2.76 -11.16
N LYS A 48 -12.33 -3.93 -10.83
CA LYS A 48 -12.03 -4.34 -9.45
C LYS A 48 -10.85 -5.31 -9.39
N GLN A 49 -10.15 -5.27 -8.28
CA GLN A 49 -9.07 -6.21 -7.95
C GLN A 49 -9.19 -6.64 -6.51
N MET A 50 -9.02 -7.93 -6.25
CA MET A 50 -8.91 -8.51 -4.92
C MET A 50 -7.63 -9.30 -4.84
N THR A 51 -6.86 -9.08 -3.78
CA THR A 51 -5.61 -9.80 -3.51
C THR A 51 -5.68 -10.41 -2.13
N GLU A 52 -5.38 -11.68 -2.02
CA GLU A 52 -5.25 -12.39 -0.75
C GLU A 52 -3.86 -12.99 -0.66
N ALA A 53 -3.19 -12.84 0.47
CA ALA A 53 -1.84 -13.34 0.67
C ALA A 53 -1.61 -13.84 2.09
N ILE A 54 -0.78 -14.86 2.19
CA ILE A 54 -0.25 -15.37 3.45
C ILE A 54 1.27 -15.43 3.36
N GLY A 55 1.95 -15.26 4.49
CA GLY A 55 3.40 -15.29 4.45
C GLY A 55 4.04 -15.17 5.82
N TYR A 56 5.35 -14.99 5.77
CA TYR A 56 6.23 -14.88 6.89
C TYR A 56 6.85 -13.48 6.93
N GLY A 57 6.94 -12.92 8.14
CA GLY A 57 7.61 -11.65 8.39
C GLY A 57 8.65 -11.76 9.50
N ARG A 58 9.64 -10.90 9.40
CA ARG A 58 10.70 -10.79 10.41
C ARG A 58 11.00 -9.34 10.73
N ARG A 59 11.07 -9.04 12.03
CA ARG A 59 11.58 -7.77 12.57
C ARG A 59 13.09 -7.86 12.58
N LEU A 60 13.75 -7.10 11.70
CA LEU A 60 15.22 -7.08 11.58
C LEU A 60 15.85 -6.10 12.56
N VAL A 61 15.15 -5.01 12.83
CA VAL A 61 15.53 -4.00 13.81
C VAL A 61 14.28 -3.63 14.60
N ASP A 62 14.40 -3.62 15.92
CA ASP A 62 13.37 -3.17 16.83
C ASP A 62 14.03 -2.42 17.98
N SER A 63 14.04 -1.10 17.91
CA SER A 63 14.64 -0.22 18.90
C SER A 63 13.78 1.02 19.10
N ALA A 64 14.01 1.76 20.17
CA ALA A 64 13.29 3.00 20.45
C ALA A 64 13.43 4.06 19.34
N ARG A 65 14.52 4.02 18.56
CA ARG A 65 14.79 4.98 17.49
C ARG A 65 14.33 4.52 16.13
N GLN A 66 14.37 3.23 15.86
CA GLN A 66 14.02 2.70 14.54
C GLN A 66 13.50 1.28 14.62
N ALA A 67 12.58 0.96 13.74
CA ALA A 67 12.06 -0.38 13.51
C ALA A 67 12.11 -0.70 12.02
N LEU A 68 12.51 -1.93 11.69
CA LEU A 68 12.53 -2.44 10.32
C LEU A 68 11.98 -3.86 10.31
N SER A 69 10.95 -4.08 9.54
CA SER A 69 10.43 -5.41 9.25
C SER A 69 10.41 -5.69 7.76
N VAL A 70 10.60 -6.96 7.41
CA VAL A 70 10.51 -7.46 6.05
C VAL A 70 9.56 -8.65 6.02
N GLU A 71 8.89 -8.82 4.90
CA GLU A 71 7.88 -9.84 4.70
C GLU A 71 8.06 -10.51 3.34
N GLY A 72 7.76 -11.81 3.29
CA GLY A 72 7.66 -12.57 2.07
C GLY A 72 6.49 -13.54 2.14
N GLY A 73 5.79 -13.72 1.03
CA GLY A 73 4.61 -14.57 1.01
C GLY A 73 4.16 -14.94 -0.39
N ILE A 74 3.10 -15.72 -0.43
CA ILE A 74 2.41 -16.12 -1.65
C ILE A 74 0.93 -15.78 -1.52
N GLY A 75 0.26 -15.62 -2.64
CA GLY A 75 -1.15 -15.26 -2.64
C GLY A 75 -1.82 -15.53 -3.97
N ALA A 76 -3.07 -15.10 -4.03
CA ALA A 76 -3.88 -15.09 -5.25
C ALA A 76 -4.39 -13.67 -5.48
N LYS A 77 -4.46 -13.29 -6.74
CA LYS A 77 -5.01 -12.01 -7.18
C LYS A 77 -6.08 -12.25 -8.23
N GLN A 78 -7.25 -11.73 -7.96
CA GLN A 78 -8.41 -11.77 -8.82
C GLN A 78 -8.67 -10.37 -9.35
N SER A 79 -8.75 -10.23 -10.66
CA SER A 79 -8.95 -8.95 -11.33
C SER A 79 -10.08 -9.05 -12.33
N THR A 80 -10.97 -8.09 -12.36
CA THR A 80 -11.96 -7.94 -13.42
C THR A 80 -11.59 -6.71 -14.24
N LEU A 81 -11.34 -6.89 -15.52
CA LEU A 81 -11.08 -5.80 -16.46
C LEU A 81 -12.36 -5.02 -16.75
N ILE A 82 -12.23 -3.78 -17.23
CA ILE A 82 -13.39 -2.94 -17.62
C ILE A 82 -14.25 -3.59 -18.72
N ASN A 83 -13.67 -4.45 -19.56
CA ASN A 83 -14.39 -5.22 -20.57
C ASN A 83 -15.14 -6.44 -20.03
N GLY A 84 -15.10 -6.68 -18.71
CA GLY A 84 -15.76 -7.79 -18.03
C GLY A 84 -14.96 -9.11 -18.06
N THR A 85 -13.71 -9.11 -18.50
CA THR A 85 -12.83 -10.30 -18.44
C THR A 85 -12.30 -10.47 -17.04
N ASP A 86 -12.47 -11.67 -16.47
CA ASP A 86 -11.88 -12.05 -15.19
C ASP A 86 -10.51 -12.69 -15.41
N LEU A 87 -9.55 -12.29 -14.56
CA LEU A 87 -8.18 -12.78 -14.55
C LEU A 87 -7.84 -13.23 -13.12
N ASP A 88 -7.45 -14.48 -12.98
CA ASP A 88 -7.00 -15.06 -11.72
C ASP A 88 -5.53 -15.45 -11.86
N GLU A 89 -4.68 -14.98 -10.97
CA GLU A 89 -3.26 -15.27 -10.98
C GLU A 89 -2.72 -15.61 -9.57
N GLY A 90 -1.74 -16.51 -9.50
CA GLY A 90 -0.91 -16.68 -8.32
C GLY A 90 0.10 -15.54 -8.21
N ILE A 91 0.39 -15.07 -7.01
CA ILE A 91 1.38 -14.01 -6.78
C ILE A 91 2.42 -14.41 -5.75
N VAL A 92 3.63 -13.88 -5.94
CA VAL A 92 4.65 -13.78 -4.89
C VAL A 92 4.63 -12.35 -4.37
N ARG A 93 4.55 -12.20 -3.04
CA ARG A 93 4.48 -10.90 -2.36
C ARG A 93 5.70 -10.68 -1.51
N GLY A 94 6.30 -9.49 -1.60
CA GLY A 94 7.36 -8.99 -0.73
C GLY A 94 6.98 -7.65 -0.12
N GLY A 95 7.40 -7.41 1.12
CA GLY A 95 7.11 -6.17 1.82
C GLY A 95 8.25 -5.71 2.70
N LEU A 96 8.32 -4.40 2.91
CA LEU A 96 9.22 -3.76 3.86
C LEU A 96 8.44 -2.65 4.58
N ASP A 97 8.60 -2.58 5.88
CA ASP A 97 8.08 -1.50 6.73
C ASP A 97 9.23 -0.96 7.58
N TYR A 98 9.54 0.31 7.41
CA TYR A 98 10.60 1.00 8.14
C TYR A 98 10.05 2.24 8.84
N VAL A 99 10.35 2.37 10.11
CA VAL A 99 10.01 3.51 10.95
C VAL A 99 11.29 4.09 11.52
N LEU A 100 11.48 5.41 11.40
CA LEU A 100 12.58 6.14 12.01
C LEU A 100 12.03 7.31 12.83
N HIS A 101 12.25 7.30 14.13
CA HIS A 101 12.03 8.46 14.99
C HIS A 101 13.23 9.42 14.85
N ILE A 102 13.02 10.49 14.07
CA ILE A 102 14.05 11.51 13.81
C ILE A 102 14.27 12.33 15.07
N SER A 103 13.17 12.68 15.76
CA SER A 103 13.17 13.38 17.04
C SER A 103 11.94 12.95 17.86
N GLU A 104 11.76 13.50 19.06
CA GLU A 104 10.55 13.29 19.89
C GLU A 104 9.26 13.78 19.21
N SER A 105 9.38 14.72 18.26
CA SER A 105 8.26 15.32 17.56
C SER A 105 8.17 14.94 16.08
N SER A 106 9.14 14.19 15.54
CA SER A 106 9.14 13.85 14.10
C SER A 106 9.52 12.40 13.84
N GLN A 107 8.81 11.79 12.89
CA GLN A 107 8.93 10.40 12.49
C GLN A 107 8.85 10.28 10.98
N PHE A 108 9.74 9.49 10.41
CA PHE A 108 9.70 9.07 9.01
C PHE A 108 9.22 7.62 8.93
N ASN A 109 8.29 7.35 8.03
CA ASN A 109 7.79 6.02 7.73
C ASN A 109 8.03 5.72 6.26
N GLN A 110 8.55 4.53 5.96
CA GLN A 110 8.67 4.01 4.61
C GLN A 110 8.02 2.63 4.53
N LYS A 111 7.05 2.48 3.64
CA LYS A 111 6.48 1.18 3.30
C LYS A 111 6.77 0.87 1.85
N PHE A 112 7.15 -0.35 1.58
CA PHE A 112 7.33 -0.86 0.23
C PHE A 112 6.62 -2.20 0.10
N LEU A 113 5.89 -2.36 -0.99
CA LEU A 113 5.19 -3.56 -1.37
C LEU A 113 5.54 -3.91 -2.80
N ILE A 114 5.80 -5.18 -3.08
CA ILE A 114 5.93 -5.73 -4.41
C ILE A 114 5.09 -7.00 -4.51
N GLU A 115 4.34 -7.13 -5.58
CA GLU A 115 3.55 -8.31 -5.93
C GLU A 115 3.94 -8.71 -7.36
N GLN A 116 4.46 -9.91 -7.53
CA GLN A 116 4.80 -10.46 -8.82
C GLN A 116 3.78 -11.55 -9.16
N GLY A 117 2.95 -11.29 -10.15
CA GLY A 117 2.11 -12.29 -10.82
C GLY A 117 2.77 -12.84 -12.08
N ASP A 118 2.02 -13.57 -12.88
CA ASP A 118 2.51 -14.18 -14.13
C ASP A 118 2.81 -13.09 -15.17
N ASP A 119 1.88 -12.17 -15.38
CA ASP A 119 1.97 -11.15 -16.43
C ASP A 119 2.32 -9.76 -15.89
N ASN A 120 1.91 -9.44 -14.65
CA ASN A 120 2.08 -8.10 -14.09
C ASN A 120 2.86 -8.12 -12.77
N ARG A 121 3.79 -7.17 -12.65
CA ARG A 121 4.42 -6.80 -11.39
C ARG A 121 3.85 -5.48 -10.91
N TYR A 122 3.19 -5.53 -9.76
CA TYR A 122 2.78 -4.33 -9.03
C TYR A 122 3.81 -3.96 -7.98
N SER A 123 4.13 -2.69 -7.85
CA SER A 123 4.93 -2.18 -6.73
C SER A 123 4.37 -0.87 -6.20
N GLU A 124 4.41 -0.72 -4.88
CA GLU A 124 3.99 0.49 -4.18
C GLU A 124 5.04 0.92 -3.18
N SER A 125 5.43 2.19 -3.25
CA SER A 125 6.31 2.84 -2.28
C SER A 125 5.53 3.97 -1.63
N ASN A 126 5.44 3.96 -0.29
CA ASN A 126 4.78 4.99 0.49
C ASN A 126 5.76 5.55 1.51
N SER A 127 6.15 6.81 1.30
CA SER A 127 7.03 7.57 2.19
C SER A 127 6.20 8.62 2.92
N ALA A 128 6.27 8.67 4.24
CA ALA A 128 5.54 9.64 5.04
C ALA A 128 6.42 10.28 6.10
N LEU A 129 6.37 11.60 6.19
CA LEU A 129 6.98 12.38 7.25
C LEU A 129 5.88 12.93 8.15
N LYS A 130 5.88 12.51 9.41
CA LYS A 130 4.96 12.97 10.45
C LYS A 130 5.69 13.95 11.39
N ALA A 131 5.09 15.11 11.61
CA ALA A 131 5.59 16.11 12.55
C ALA A 131 4.50 16.49 13.55
N LYS A 132 4.78 16.32 14.85
CA LYS A 132 3.91 16.73 15.95
C LYS A 132 3.87 18.25 16.01
N LEU A 133 2.70 18.85 16.08
CA LEU A 133 2.52 20.31 16.14
C LEU A 133 2.29 20.76 17.57
N VAL A 134 1.13 20.45 18.13
CA VAL A 134 0.74 20.82 19.49
C VAL A 134 -0.17 19.74 20.09
N GLY A 135 0.08 19.33 21.31
CA GLY A 135 -0.70 18.29 21.99
C GLY A 135 -0.71 16.98 21.18
N ASN A 136 -1.89 16.54 20.82
CA ASN A 136 -2.12 15.31 20.05
C ASN A 136 -2.27 15.56 18.52
N LEU A 137 -2.01 16.78 18.05
CA LEU A 137 -2.12 17.15 16.65
C LEU A 137 -0.79 16.94 15.92
N ALA A 138 -0.82 16.28 14.78
CA ALA A 138 0.33 16.08 13.91
C ALA A 138 0.01 16.42 12.45
N LEU A 139 1.00 16.93 11.74
CA LEU A 139 1.01 17.09 10.29
C LEU A 139 1.68 15.88 9.67
N VAL A 140 1.09 15.34 8.61
CA VAL A 140 1.66 14.22 7.84
C VAL A 140 1.78 14.63 6.39
N LEU A 141 3.01 14.63 5.87
CA LEU A 141 3.30 14.74 4.44
C LEU A 141 3.59 13.34 3.91
N SER A 142 2.82 12.89 2.94
CA SER A 142 2.99 11.58 2.32
C SER A 142 3.22 11.66 0.82
N TYR A 143 4.07 10.76 0.32
CA TYR A 143 4.35 10.58 -1.09
C TYR A 143 4.24 9.11 -1.44
N VAL A 144 3.31 8.80 -2.35
CA VAL A 144 3.02 7.43 -2.79
C VAL A 144 3.34 7.30 -4.27
N ILE A 145 4.10 6.27 -4.61
CA ILE A 145 4.39 5.86 -5.99
C ILE A 145 3.81 4.46 -6.16
N LYS A 146 2.98 4.28 -7.19
CA LYS A 146 2.47 2.97 -7.61
C LYS A 146 2.94 2.70 -9.02
N ASN A 147 3.38 1.48 -9.28
CA ASN A 147 3.84 1.06 -10.59
C ASN A 147 3.25 -0.32 -10.95
N ASN A 148 2.72 -0.42 -12.15
CA ASN A 148 2.36 -1.66 -12.81
C ASN A 148 3.27 -1.88 -14.02
N SER A 149 3.88 -3.06 -14.13
CA SER A 149 4.76 -3.38 -15.27
C SER A 149 3.98 -3.54 -16.56
N ASP A 150 2.74 -4.04 -16.46
CA ASP A 150 1.81 -4.21 -17.56
C ASP A 150 0.49 -3.48 -17.31
N VAL A 151 0.05 -2.70 -18.28
CA VAL A 151 -1.20 -1.93 -18.28
C VAL A 151 -1.77 -1.86 -19.69
N PRO A 152 -3.10 -1.71 -19.85
CA PRO A 152 -3.73 -1.50 -21.14
C PRO A 152 -3.13 -0.31 -21.90
N VAL A 153 -3.16 -0.37 -23.24
CA VAL A 153 -2.66 0.71 -24.11
C VAL A 153 -3.36 2.03 -23.76
N GLY A 154 -2.57 3.07 -23.54
CA GLY A 154 -3.07 4.41 -23.18
C GLY A 154 -3.16 4.67 -21.67
N ILE A 155 -2.89 3.69 -20.82
CA ILE A 155 -2.84 3.84 -19.36
C ILE A 155 -1.38 4.04 -18.89
N ALA A 156 -1.18 4.95 -17.95
CA ALA A 156 0.13 5.19 -17.35
C ALA A 156 0.55 4.02 -16.45
N LYS A 157 1.80 3.57 -16.61
CA LYS A 157 2.38 2.51 -15.76
C LYS A 157 2.67 2.97 -14.33
N THR A 158 2.81 4.27 -14.12
CA THR A 158 3.24 4.83 -12.85
C THR A 158 2.34 5.98 -12.43
N ASP A 159 1.75 5.85 -11.25
CA ASP A 159 1.00 6.90 -10.58
C ASP A 159 1.79 7.46 -9.40
N ARG A 160 1.68 8.76 -9.17
CA ARG A 160 2.32 9.47 -8.07
C ARG A 160 1.31 10.34 -7.36
N PHE A 161 1.28 10.22 -6.04
CA PHE A 161 0.36 10.98 -5.20
C PHE A 161 1.15 11.67 -4.09
N THR A 162 0.85 12.95 -3.89
CA THR A 162 1.35 13.71 -2.74
C THR A 162 0.13 14.13 -1.93
N ALA A 163 0.14 13.90 -0.63
CA ALA A 163 -0.92 14.32 0.26
C ALA A 163 -0.35 14.99 1.51
N ILE A 164 -1.06 16.00 1.97
CA ILE A 164 -0.85 16.64 3.27
C ILE A 164 -2.10 16.37 4.10
N SER A 165 -1.94 15.79 5.28
CA SER A 165 -3.03 15.49 6.18
C SER A 165 -2.73 15.91 7.61
N ILE A 166 -3.79 16.15 8.36
CA ILE A 166 -3.73 16.42 9.80
C ILE A 166 -4.24 15.17 10.51
N GLU A 167 -3.46 14.71 11.48
CA GLU A 167 -3.79 13.55 12.32
C GLU A 167 -3.99 14.03 13.76
N TYR A 168 -5.06 13.55 14.39
CA TYR A 168 -5.32 13.80 15.80
C TYR A 168 -5.38 12.47 16.56
N GLY A 169 -4.52 12.31 17.57
CA GLY A 169 -4.50 11.14 18.46
C GLY A 169 -5.43 11.36 19.67
N PHE A 170 -6.20 10.36 20.04
CA PHE A 170 -7.07 10.37 21.23
C PHE A 170 -6.38 9.74 22.42
#